data_78778d65ce32567d1f5cd2fa7e53f110
#
_entry.id   78778d65ce32567d1f5cd2fa7e53f110
#
_cell.length_a   1.000
_cell.length_b   1.000
_cell.length_c   1.000
_cell.angle_alpha   90.00
_cell.angle_beta   90.00
_cell.angle_gamma   90.00
#
_symmetry.space_group_name_H-M   'P 1'
#
loop_
_entity.id
_entity.type
_entity.pdbx_description
1 polymer ?
#
loop_
_entity_poly.entity_id
_entity_poly.type
_entity_poly.pdbx_seq_one_letter_code
_entity_poly.pdbx_strand_id
1 'polypeptide(L)'
;MAKTNNKTNNEIYAVRYARHDGRTAANNFIGGDPHEASGALEFYVWAIRTGRGVVLVDTGFDEAMAARRSRSVLRPIAEGLRSIGIACNDVSDVIVSHLHYDHAGNYDVFPGARYHLQDCEMEFATGRCMCDAAKRVAFEADDVTAMVRKVFADRVTFHDGDGAIAPGITVHRIGGHSKGLQSVRVETERGPVVLASDASHLYAHLEPVSYTHLTLPTNREV
;
A
#
# COMPACT_ATOMS: atom_id res chain seq x y z
N MET A 1 28.79 -6.80 27.05
CA MET A 1 27.61 -7.43 26.47
C MET A 1 27.70 -7.32 24.95
N ALA A 2 27.99 -8.44 24.27
CA ALA A 2 28.10 -8.46 22.81
C ALA A 2 26.71 -8.19 22.20
N LYS A 3 26.56 -7.11 21.42
CA LYS A 3 25.40 -6.92 20.56
C LYS A 3 25.47 -8.04 19.52
N THR A 4 24.65 -9.08 19.68
CA THR A 4 24.37 -10.03 18.62
C THR A 4 23.75 -9.25 17.47
N ASN A 5 24.56 -8.94 16.49
CA ASN A 5 24.14 -8.34 15.22
C ASN A 5 23.35 -9.43 14.47
N ASN A 6 22.09 -9.62 14.81
CA ASN A 6 21.16 -10.47 14.06
C ASN A 6 20.88 -9.75 12.74
N LYS A 7 21.82 -9.84 11.77
CA LYS A 7 21.61 -9.35 10.41
C LYS A 7 20.39 -10.10 9.86
N THR A 8 19.26 -9.43 9.80
CA THR A 8 18.09 -9.92 9.09
C THR A 8 18.38 -9.83 7.60
N ASN A 9 18.34 -10.98 6.92
CA ASN A 9 18.60 -11.04 5.47
C ASN A 9 17.27 -10.91 4.72
N ASN A 10 16.59 -9.75 4.90
CA ASN A 10 15.36 -9.49 4.18
C ASN A 10 15.66 -8.97 2.78
N GLU A 11 15.03 -9.57 1.78
CA GLU A 11 15.11 -9.16 0.38
C GLU A 11 13.80 -8.56 -0.08
N ILE A 12 13.85 -7.41 -0.76
CA ILE A 12 12.66 -6.68 -1.21
C ILE A 12 12.56 -6.77 -2.73
N TYR A 13 11.39 -7.14 -3.22
CA TYR A 13 11.05 -7.21 -4.64
C TYR A 13 9.89 -6.28 -4.95
N ALA A 14 10.10 -5.35 -5.90
CA ALA A 14 9.05 -4.52 -6.46
C ALA A 14 8.35 -5.27 -7.59
N VAL A 15 7.08 -5.61 -7.39
CA VAL A 15 6.27 -6.31 -8.39
C VAL A 15 5.32 -5.32 -9.04
N ARG A 16 5.71 -4.81 -10.22
CA ARG A 16 4.85 -3.95 -11.01
C ARG A 16 3.71 -4.75 -11.61
N TYR A 17 2.45 -4.35 -11.33
CA TYR A 17 1.28 -5.07 -11.78
C TYR A 17 0.35 -4.27 -12.69
N ALA A 18 0.35 -2.93 -12.59
CA ALA A 18 -0.56 -2.08 -13.35
C ALA A 18 0.06 -0.71 -13.65
N ARG A 19 -0.63 0.06 -14.52
CA ARG A 19 -0.25 1.43 -14.85
C ARG A 19 -1.48 2.30 -15.13
N HIS A 20 -1.30 3.61 -14.97
CA HIS A 20 -2.25 4.64 -15.35
C HIS A 20 -1.57 5.59 -16.34
N ASP A 21 -1.96 5.48 -17.61
CA ASP A 21 -1.46 6.29 -18.70
C ASP A 21 -2.19 7.64 -18.79
N GLY A 22 -1.65 8.55 -19.62
CA GLY A 22 -2.32 9.80 -19.98
C GLY A 22 -2.41 10.82 -18.84
N ARG A 23 -1.55 10.73 -17.81
CA ARG A 23 -1.50 11.72 -16.74
C ARG A 23 -0.83 13.00 -17.19
N THR A 24 -1.27 14.11 -16.62
CA THR A 24 -0.69 15.44 -16.82
C THR A 24 -0.05 15.95 -15.52
N ALA A 25 0.70 17.04 -15.61
CA ALA A 25 1.30 17.67 -14.44
C ALA A 25 0.23 18.07 -13.40
N ALA A 26 -0.97 18.49 -13.82
CA ALA A 26 -2.10 18.79 -12.93
C ALA A 26 -2.61 17.57 -12.14
N ASN A 27 -2.35 16.35 -12.58
CA ASN A 27 -2.69 15.14 -11.84
C ASN A 27 -1.69 14.82 -10.71
N ASN A 28 -0.50 15.39 -10.75
CA ASN A 28 0.58 15.09 -9.81
C ASN A 28 0.97 16.28 -8.93
N PHE A 29 0.75 17.51 -9.39
CA PHE A 29 1.18 18.72 -8.71
C PHE A 29 0.06 19.74 -8.60
N ILE A 30 -0.07 20.38 -7.45
CA ILE A 30 -1.01 21.50 -7.27
C ILE A 30 -0.52 22.67 -8.14
N GLY A 31 -1.41 23.18 -9.02
CA GLY A 31 -1.05 24.22 -9.99
C GLY A 31 -0.25 23.72 -11.19
N GLY A 32 -0.10 22.40 -11.35
CA GLY A 32 0.51 21.83 -12.55
C GLY A 32 -0.31 22.10 -13.81
N ASP A 33 0.37 22.23 -14.96
CA ASP A 33 -0.27 22.48 -16.25
C ASP A 33 -1.08 21.23 -16.69
N PRO A 34 -2.39 21.36 -16.96
CA PRO A 34 -3.21 20.24 -17.45
C PRO A 34 -2.85 19.78 -18.86
N HIS A 35 -2.07 20.55 -19.62
CA HIS A 35 -1.60 20.22 -20.97
C HIS A 35 -0.19 19.62 -20.99
N GLU A 36 0.55 19.72 -19.87
CA GLU A 36 1.87 19.14 -19.75
C GLU A 36 1.77 17.65 -19.38
N ALA A 37 2.31 16.78 -20.25
CA ALA A 37 2.34 15.34 -19.98
C ALA A 37 3.26 15.01 -18.80
N SER A 38 2.79 14.21 -17.86
CA SER A 38 3.53 13.84 -16.65
C SER A 38 3.97 12.36 -16.60
N GLY A 39 3.91 11.67 -17.74
CA GLY A 39 4.20 10.24 -17.79
C GLY A 39 3.12 9.37 -17.11
N ALA A 40 3.35 8.07 -17.09
CA ALA A 40 2.45 7.11 -16.45
C ALA A 40 2.73 7.00 -14.95
N LEU A 41 1.68 6.76 -14.15
CA LEU A 41 1.81 6.28 -12.78
C LEU A 41 1.82 4.76 -12.81
N GLU A 42 2.85 4.16 -12.23
CA GLU A 42 3.02 2.71 -12.17
C GLU A 42 2.60 2.19 -10.80
N PHE A 43 1.88 1.06 -10.76
CA PHE A 43 1.40 0.46 -9.52
C PHE A 43 2.21 -0.79 -9.17
N TYR A 44 2.57 -0.89 -7.89
CA TYR A 44 3.40 -1.95 -7.36
C TYR A 44 2.76 -2.60 -6.13
N VAL A 45 3.00 -3.90 -5.95
CA VAL A 45 3.01 -4.54 -4.65
C VAL A 45 4.45 -4.91 -4.31
N TRP A 46 4.78 -5.02 -3.03
CA TRP A 46 6.14 -5.31 -2.61
C TRP A 46 6.20 -6.63 -1.87
N ALA A 47 7.01 -7.56 -2.35
CA ALA A 47 7.24 -8.83 -1.67
C ALA A 47 8.56 -8.77 -0.90
N ILE A 48 8.51 -9.12 0.38
CA ILE A 48 9.66 -9.16 1.28
C ILE A 48 9.91 -10.61 1.64
N ARG A 49 10.99 -11.20 1.12
CA ARG A 49 11.47 -12.51 1.55
C ARG A 49 12.19 -12.37 2.88
N THR A 50 11.79 -13.18 3.83
CA THR A 50 12.39 -13.28 5.16
C THR A 50 12.93 -14.69 5.38
N GLY A 51 13.68 -14.90 6.45
CA GLY A 51 14.09 -16.26 6.85
C GLY A 51 12.93 -17.16 7.30
N ARG A 52 11.68 -16.66 7.35
CA ARG A 52 10.50 -17.38 7.87
C ARG A 52 9.33 -17.46 6.89
N GLY A 53 9.42 -16.87 5.72
CA GLY A 53 8.35 -16.80 4.73
C GLY A 53 8.35 -15.48 3.99
N VAL A 54 7.23 -15.14 3.40
CA VAL A 54 7.05 -13.94 2.60
C VAL A 54 6.04 -13.01 3.28
N VAL A 55 6.45 -11.75 3.45
CA VAL A 55 5.57 -10.64 3.83
C VAL A 55 5.28 -9.82 2.56
N LEU A 56 4.00 -9.60 2.27
CA LEU A 56 3.58 -8.76 1.14
C LEU A 56 3.16 -7.39 1.66
N VAL A 57 3.44 -6.33 0.92
CA VAL A 57 2.91 -4.99 1.17
C VAL A 57 1.96 -4.64 0.03
N ASP A 58 0.70 -4.42 0.40
CA ASP A 58 -0.46 -4.17 -0.44
C ASP A 58 -0.86 -5.35 -1.36
N THR A 59 -2.08 -5.32 -1.86
CA THR A 59 -2.66 -6.40 -2.67
C THR A 59 -3.16 -5.93 -4.03
N GLY A 60 -3.06 -4.62 -4.32
CA GLY A 60 -3.43 -4.04 -5.60
C GLY A 60 -4.90 -4.25 -5.97
N PHE A 61 -5.20 -4.14 -7.25
CA PHE A 61 -6.54 -4.34 -7.82
C PHE A 61 -6.54 -5.35 -8.98
N ASP A 62 -7.73 -5.82 -9.34
CA ASP A 62 -7.96 -6.74 -10.45
C ASP A 62 -8.30 -6.03 -11.78
N GLU A 63 -8.50 -6.81 -12.84
CA GLU A 63 -8.85 -6.30 -14.17
C GLU A 63 -10.21 -5.59 -14.19
N ALA A 64 -11.18 -6.05 -13.39
CA ALA A 64 -12.51 -5.44 -13.33
C ALA A 64 -12.43 -4.04 -12.71
N MET A 65 -11.65 -3.89 -11.65
CA MET A 65 -11.37 -2.60 -11.04
C MET A 65 -10.58 -1.70 -11.98
N ALA A 66 -9.57 -2.24 -12.65
CA ALA A 66 -8.78 -1.51 -13.64
C ALA A 66 -9.67 -0.90 -14.73
N ALA A 67 -10.60 -1.69 -15.29
CA ALA A 67 -11.54 -1.23 -16.30
C ALA A 67 -12.43 -0.10 -15.77
N ARG A 68 -12.99 -0.23 -14.55
CA ARG A 68 -13.84 0.80 -13.92
C ARG A 68 -13.09 2.13 -13.71
N ARG A 69 -11.79 2.06 -13.43
CA ARG A 69 -10.95 3.19 -13.06
C ARG A 69 -10.04 3.69 -14.20
N SER A 70 -10.22 3.17 -15.43
CA SER A 70 -9.37 3.50 -16.58
C SER A 70 -7.88 3.28 -16.29
N ARG A 71 -7.57 2.11 -15.72
CA ARG A 71 -6.21 1.63 -15.47
C ARG A 71 -5.93 0.43 -16.38
N SER A 72 -4.66 0.07 -16.53
CA SER A 72 -4.25 -1.10 -17.28
C SER A 72 -3.50 -2.08 -16.39
N VAL A 73 -4.02 -3.28 -16.22
CA VAL A 73 -3.27 -4.38 -15.60
C VAL A 73 -2.23 -4.86 -16.60
N LEU A 74 -0.97 -4.82 -16.22
CA LEU A 74 0.15 -5.33 -17.03
C LEU A 74 0.36 -6.81 -16.79
N ARG A 75 0.08 -7.24 -15.55
CA ARG A 75 0.24 -8.63 -15.11
C ARG A 75 -0.54 -8.83 -13.82
N PRO A 76 -1.37 -9.89 -13.72
CA PRO A 76 -1.98 -10.26 -12.44
C PRO A 76 -0.94 -10.47 -11.34
N ILE A 77 -1.25 -10.05 -10.11
CA ILE A 77 -0.29 -10.09 -8.99
C ILE A 77 0.25 -11.49 -8.75
N ALA A 78 -0.62 -12.51 -8.82
CA ALA A 78 -0.21 -13.91 -8.67
C ALA A 78 0.84 -14.34 -9.69
N GLU A 79 0.76 -13.86 -10.94
CA GLU A 79 1.76 -14.12 -11.97
C GLU A 79 3.04 -13.32 -11.72
N GLY A 80 2.90 -12.07 -11.25
CA GLY A 80 4.03 -11.25 -10.86
C GLY A 80 4.86 -11.89 -9.75
N LEU A 81 4.21 -12.38 -8.70
CA LEU A 81 4.87 -13.11 -7.61
C LEU A 81 5.51 -14.41 -8.10
N ARG A 82 4.80 -15.17 -8.94
CA ARG A 82 5.34 -16.40 -9.53
C ARG A 82 6.61 -16.15 -10.36
N SER A 83 6.69 -15.02 -11.06
CA SER A 83 7.86 -14.69 -11.89
C SER A 83 9.14 -14.46 -11.07
N ILE A 84 9.01 -14.18 -9.77
CA ILE A 84 10.10 -14.08 -8.82
C ILE A 84 10.19 -15.30 -7.90
N GLY A 85 9.50 -16.41 -8.22
CA GLY A 85 9.54 -17.66 -7.48
C GLY A 85 8.80 -17.64 -6.14
N ILE A 86 7.74 -16.84 -6.02
CA ILE A 86 6.85 -16.76 -4.84
C ILE A 86 5.47 -17.28 -5.24
N ALA A 87 4.98 -18.29 -4.53
CA ALA A 87 3.59 -18.71 -4.63
C ALA A 87 2.72 -17.89 -3.66
N CYS A 88 1.47 -17.62 -4.04
CA CYS A 88 0.56 -16.84 -3.17
C CYS A 88 0.31 -17.52 -1.81
N ASN A 89 0.41 -18.85 -1.76
CA ASN A 89 0.29 -19.62 -0.52
C ASN A 89 1.52 -19.50 0.41
N ASP A 90 2.65 -19.00 -0.11
CA ASP A 90 3.86 -18.76 0.69
C ASP A 90 3.77 -17.43 1.47
N VAL A 91 2.80 -16.58 1.13
CA VAL A 91 2.58 -15.30 1.80
C VAL A 91 1.93 -15.55 3.15
N SER A 92 2.69 -15.34 4.21
CA SER A 92 2.22 -15.51 5.59
C SER A 92 1.54 -14.27 6.13
N ASP A 93 2.01 -13.09 5.72
CA ASP A 93 1.56 -11.81 6.22
C ASP A 93 1.38 -10.82 5.07
N VAL A 94 0.31 -10.02 5.13
CA VAL A 94 0.04 -8.92 4.22
C VAL A 94 -0.07 -7.63 5.04
N ILE A 95 0.80 -6.68 4.79
CA ILE A 95 0.70 -5.34 5.34
C ILE A 95 -0.12 -4.51 4.36
N VAL A 96 -1.31 -4.08 4.78
CA VAL A 96 -2.15 -3.17 3.99
C VAL A 96 -1.77 -1.76 4.41
N SER A 97 -1.16 -1.01 3.50
CA SER A 97 -0.71 0.35 3.80
C SER A 97 -1.89 1.26 4.13
N HIS A 98 -3.00 1.12 3.39
CA HIS A 98 -4.28 1.77 3.63
C HIS A 98 -5.38 1.11 2.75
N LEU A 99 -6.64 1.49 2.94
CA LEU A 99 -7.79 0.81 2.32
C LEU A 99 -8.28 1.45 1.01
N HIS A 100 -7.44 2.17 0.28
CA HIS A 100 -7.77 2.58 -1.08
C HIS A 100 -7.74 1.39 -2.04
N TYR A 101 -8.55 1.47 -3.12
CA TYR A 101 -8.79 0.37 -4.07
C TYR A 101 -7.52 -0.23 -4.67
N ASP A 102 -6.47 0.57 -4.83
CA ASP A 102 -5.20 0.17 -5.45
C ASP A 102 -4.20 -0.45 -4.48
N HIS A 103 -4.56 -0.52 -3.20
CA HIS A 103 -3.77 -1.16 -2.14
C HIS A 103 -4.50 -2.34 -1.49
N ALA A 104 -5.83 -2.37 -1.55
CA ALA A 104 -6.67 -3.20 -0.70
C ALA A 104 -7.64 -4.15 -1.45
N GLY A 105 -7.41 -4.41 -2.74
CA GLY A 105 -8.14 -5.44 -3.51
C GLY A 105 -7.52 -6.82 -3.38
N ASN A 106 -7.93 -7.77 -4.21
CA ASN A 106 -7.30 -9.09 -4.40
C ASN A 106 -7.05 -9.93 -3.13
N TYR A 107 -7.77 -9.72 -2.04
CA TYR A 107 -7.53 -10.44 -0.78
C TYR A 107 -7.68 -11.97 -0.88
N ASP A 108 -8.50 -12.46 -1.80
CA ASP A 108 -8.74 -13.90 -1.96
C ASP A 108 -7.55 -14.63 -2.59
N VAL A 109 -6.60 -13.89 -3.17
CA VAL A 109 -5.36 -14.45 -3.74
C VAL A 109 -4.44 -14.99 -2.64
N PHE A 110 -4.59 -14.54 -1.39
CA PHE A 110 -3.73 -14.89 -0.26
C PHE A 110 -4.50 -15.64 0.84
N PRO A 111 -4.88 -16.91 0.61
CA PRO A 111 -5.82 -17.63 1.48
C PRO A 111 -5.27 -17.89 2.90
N GLY A 112 -3.93 -17.99 3.05
CA GLY A 112 -3.27 -18.27 4.34
C GLY A 112 -2.81 -17.02 5.10
N ALA A 113 -2.80 -15.84 4.48
CA ALA A 113 -2.14 -14.67 5.05
C ALA A 113 -2.90 -14.05 6.24
N ARG A 114 -2.15 -13.50 7.19
CA ARG A 114 -2.61 -12.57 8.21
C ARG A 114 -2.45 -11.15 7.69
N TYR A 115 -3.42 -10.29 7.94
CA TYR A 115 -3.43 -8.91 7.47
C TYR A 115 -3.07 -7.95 8.60
N HIS A 116 -2.27 -6.94 8.31
CA HIS A 116 -1.84 -5.91 9.25
C HIS A 116 -2.37 -4.56 8.80
N LEU A 117 -3.16 -3.90 9.64
CA LEU A 117 -3.85 -2.65 9.33
C LEU A 117 -3.85 -1.74 10.55
N GLN A 118 -3.87 -0.42 10.35
CA GLN A 118 -4.06 0.54 11.44
C GLN A 118 -5.53 0.58 11.87
N ASP A 119 -5.81 0.63 13.19
CA ASP A 119 -7.15 0.77 13.76
C ASP A 119 -7.92 1.92 13.13
N CYS A 120 -7.29 3.08 13.10
CA CYS A 120 -7.91 4.30 12.59
C CYS A 120 -8.21 4.26 11.08
N GLU A 121 -7.56 3.39 10.30
CA GLU A 121 -7.90 3.20 8.90
C GLU A 121 -9.25 2.47 8.76
N MET A 122 -9.43 1.42 9.57
CA MET A 122 -10.70 0.69 9.60
C MET A 122 -11.85 1.56 10.11
N GLU A 123 -11.62 2.34 11.17
CA GLU A 123 -12.59 3.32 11.67
C GLU A 123 -12.98 4.34 10.61
N PHE A 124 -12.00 4.83 9.86
CA PHE A 124 -12.24 5.80 8.79
C PHE A 124 -13.06 5.18 7.66
N ALA A 125 -12.67 4.00 7.16
CA ALA A 125 -13.30 3.32 6.04
C ALA A 125 -14.72 2.80 6.34
N THR A 126 -15.09 2.65 7.62
CA THR A 126 -16.42 2.19 8.04
C THR A 126 -17.23 3.26 8.77
N GLY A 127 -16.65 4.42 8.99
CA GLY A 127 -17.26 5.51 9.75
C GLY A 127 -17.97 6.55 8.91
N ARG A 128 -18.43 7.62 9.59
CA ARG A 128 -19.17 8.73 8.97
C ARG A 128 -18.45 9.41 7.80
N CYS A 129 -17.13 9.30 7.76
CA CYS A 129 -16.33 9.91 6.68
C CYS A 129 -16.70 9.35 5.31
N MET A 130 -17.15 8.11 5.25
CA MET A 130 -17.59 7.48 4.00
C MET A 130 -18.96 7.98 3.50
N CYS A 131 -19.69 8.79 4.27
CA CYS A 131 -20.86 9.51 3.79
C CYS A 131 -20.51 10.68 2.85
N ASP A 132 -19.26 11.17 2.92
CA ASP A 132 -18.73 12.22 2.06
C ASP A 132 -18.17 11.59 0.76
N ALA A 133 -18.75 11.99 -0.38
CA ALA A 133 -18.39 11.46 -1.69
C ALA A 133 -16.92 11.76 -2.05
N ALA A 134 -16.39 12.91 -1.65
CA ALA A 134 -15.00 13.28 -1.92
C ALA A 134 -14.00 12.40 -1.15
N LYS A 135 -14.36 12.00 0.07
CA LYS A 135 -13.49 11.15 0.92
C LYS A 135 -13.55 9.68 0.51
N ARG A 136 -14.74 9.18 0.10
CA ARG A 136 -14.89 7.76 -0.26
C ARG A 136 -14.46 7.42 -1.68
N VAL A 137 -14.12 8.39 -2.53
CA VAL A 137 -13.86 8.19 -3.97
C VAL A 137 -12.77 7.16 -4.25
N ALA A 138 -11.79 7.02 -3.36
CA ALA A 138 -10.69 6.07 -3.49
C ALA A 138 -10.95 4.72 -2.78
N PHE A 139 -12.04 4.62 -2.00
CA PHE A 139 -12.43 3.38 -1.31
C PHE A 139 -13.43 2.60 -2.15
N GLU A 140 -13.39 1.27 -2.03
CA GLU A 140 -14.41 0.38 -2.58
C GLU A 140 -15.09 -0.37 -1.45
N ALA A 141 -16.43 -0.37 -1.46
CA ALA A 141 -17.21 -1.02 -0.40
C ALA A 141 -16.93 -2.52 -0.29
N ASP A 142 -16.69 -3.19 -1.43
CA ASP A 142 -16.40 -4.61 -1.46
C ASP A 142 -15.06 -4.92 -0.81
N ASP A 143 -14.01 -4.10 -1.03
CA ASP A 143 -12.69 -4.27 -0.41
C ASP A 143 -12.76 -4.06 1.10
N VAL A 144 -13.46 -2.99 1.55
CA VAL A 144 -13.69 -2.74 2.97
C VAL A 144 -14.47 -3.88 3.62
N THR A 145 -15.52 -4.37 2.95
CA THR A 145 -16.32 -5.50 3.45
C THR A 145 -15.50 -6.78 3.51
N ALA A 146 -14.62 -7.02 2.52
CA ALA A 146 -13.72 -8.16 2.54
C ALA A 146 -12.76 -8.09 3.73
N MET A 147 -12.23 -6.89 4.06
CA MET A 147 -11.42 -6.70 5.26
C MET A 147 -12.22 -6.95 6.54
N VAL A 148 -13.47 -6.47 6.65
CA VAL A 148 -14.35 -6.80 7.79
C VAL A 148 -14.49 -8.31 7.96
N ARG A 149 -14.70 -9.06 6.87
CA ARG A 149 -14.77 -10.53 6.93
C ARG A 149 -13.46 -11.17 7.43
N LYS A 150 -12.30 -10.60 7.06
CA LYS A 150 -11.00 -11.06 7.58
C LYS A 150 -10.87 -10.79 9.09
N VAL A 151 -11.41 -9.68 9.59
CA VAL A 151 -11.48 -9.42 11.06
C VAL A 151 -12.26 -10.51 11.77
N PHE A 152 -13.47 -10.84 11.30
CA PHE A 152 -14.32 -11.87 11.90
C PHE A 152 -13.78 -13.30 11.73
N ALA A 153 -12.83 -13.50 10.83
CA ALA A 153 -12.11 -14.75 10.62
C ALA A 153 -10.79 -14.84 11.42
N ASP A 154 -10.55 -13.93 12.38
CA ASP A 154 -9.33 -13.82 13.18
C ASP A 154 -8.03 -13.69 12.36
N ARG A 155 -8.13 -13.07 11.19
CA ARG A 155 -7.03 -12.93 10.22
C ARG A 155 -6.45 -11.52 10.13
N VAL A 156 -6.85 -10.61 11.02
CA VAL A 156 -6.34 -9.25 11.06
C VAL A 156 -5.62 -8.99 12.37
N THR A 157 -4.47 -8.36 12.30
CA THR A 157 -3.78 -7.75 13.43
C THR A 157 -3.85 -6.25 13.27
N PHE A 158 -4.52 -5.60 14.20
CA PHE A 158 -4.59 -4.16 14.24
C PHE A 158 -3.37 -3.55 14.92
N HIS A 159 -2.98 -2.38 14.44
CA HIS A 159 -1.92 -1.56 15.01
C HIS A 159 -2.48 -0.17 15.35
N ASP A 160 -2.03 0.38 16.47
CA ASP A 160 -2.27 1.78 16.84
C ASP A 160 -0.93 2.52 16.89
N GLY A 161 -0.48 2.96 15.73
CA GLY A 161 0.83 3.59 15.55
C GLY A 161 1.90 2.64 15.02
N ASP A 162 3.10 2.70 15.59
CA ASP A 162 4.24 1.88 15.18
C ASP A 162 4.09 0.44 15.67
N GLY A 163 4.48 -0.53 14.85
CA GLY A 163 4.39 -1.95 15.18
C GLY A 163 5.45 -2.80 14.51
N ALA A 164 5.80 -3.93 15.14
CA ALA A 164 6.68 -4.94 14.55
C ALA A 164 5.84 -6.04 13.89
N ILE A 165 6.22 -6.41 12.67
CA ILE A 165 5.56 -7.48 11.89
C ILE A 165 6.40 -8.76 11.96
N ALA A 166 7.68 -8.63 11.64
CA ALA A 166 8.65 -9.72 11.62
C ALA A 166 10.04 -9.17 11.98
N PRO A 167 11.04 -10.02 12.20
CA PRO A 167 12.40 -9.55 12.44
C PRO A 167 12.90 -8.61 11.34
N GLY A 168 13.16 -7.35 11.72
CA GLY A 168 13.60 -6.30 10.81
C GLY A 168 12.51 -5.72 9.91
N ILE A 169 11.23 -5.98 10.17
CA ILE A 169 10.09 -5.38 9.45
C ILE A 169 9.19 -4.70 10.45
N THR A 170 9.00 -3.40 10.30
CA THR A 170 8.13 -2.57 11.14
C THR A 170 7.20 -1.72 10.30
N VAL A 171 6.02 -1.42 10.84
CA VAL A 171 5.06 -0.46 10.28
C VAL A 171 5.08 0.82 11.08
N HIS A 172 4.85 1.93 10.41
CA HIS A 172 4.84 3.27 11.00
C HIS A 172 3.64 4.04 10.47
N ARG A 173 2.75 4.48 11.36
CA ARG A 173 1.58 5.27 10.98
C ARG A 173 2.02 6.67 10.56
N ILE A 174 1.71 7.04 9.32
CA ILE A 174 1.98 8.35 8.72
C ILE A 174 0.71 9.20 8.70
N GLY A 175 -0.42 8.60 8.27
CA GLY A 175 -1.66 9.34 8.07
C GLY A 175 -1.59 10.30 6.86
N GLY A 176 -2.50 11.26 6.82
CA GLY A 176 -2.54 12.31 5.80
C GLY A 176 -3.32 11.91 4.56
N HIS A 177 -2.79 11.06 3.72
CA HIS A 177 -3.43 10.56 2.50
C HIS A 177 -4.71 9.74 2.79
N SER A 178 -4.65 8.84 3.77
CA SER A 178 -5.79 8.29 4.50
C SER A 178 -5.54 8.42 5.99
N LYS A 179 -6.55 8.17 6.84
CA LYS A 179 -6.40 8.36 8.28
C LYS A 179 -5.35 7.43 8.90
N GLY A 180 -5.30 6.19 8.41
CA GLY A 180 -4.40 5.16 8.90
C GLY A 180 -3.31 4.75 7.92
N LEU A 181 -2.96 5.60 6.92
CA LEU A 181 -1.83 5.31 6.05
C LEU A 181 -0.61 4.96 6.89
N GLN A 182 0.02 3.82 6.58
CA GLN A 182 1.26 3.36 7.19
C GLN A 182 2.34 3.08 6.15
N SER A 183 3.57 3.41 6.48
CA SER A 183 4.77 3.04 5.74
C SER A 183 5.44 1.83 6.37
N VAL A 184 6.21 1.07 5.57
CA VAL A 184 6.91 -0.12 6.04
C VAL A 184 8.41 0.11 6.01
N ARG A 185 9.08 -0.09 7.14
CA ARG A 185 10.54 -0.06 7.23
C ARG A 185 11.07 -1.48 7.30
N VAL A 186 12.03 -1.78 6.43
CA VAL A 186 12.64 -3.10 6.28
C VAL A 186 14.14 -3.01 6.48
N GLU A 187 14.68 -3.77 7.41
CA GLU A 187 16.14 -3.95 7.54
C GLU A 187 16.62 -4.92 6.46
N THR A 188 17.56 -4.49 5.64
CA THR A 188 18.17 -5.30 4.59
C THR A 188 19.70 -5.38 4.80
N GLU A 189 20.35 -6.23 4.03
CA GLU A 189 21.82 -6.31 4.06
C GLU A 189 22.50 -4.98 3.70
N ARG A 190 21.84 -4.18 2.84
CA ARG A 190 22.32 -2.86 2.38
C ARG A 190 21.95 -1.71 3.32
N GLY A 191 21.25 -1.99 4.43
CA GLY A 191 20.72 -1.02 5.36
C GLY A 191 19.20 -0.94 5.32
N PRO A 192 18.60 -0.01 6.08
CA PRO A 192 17.15 0.15 6.14
C PRO A 192 16.59 0.71 4.83
N VAL A 193 15.46 0.14 4.39
CA VAL A 193 14.67 0.61 3.24
C VAL A 193 13.29 0.95 3.75
N VAL A 194 12.71 2.06 3.28
CA VAL A 194 11.33 2.46 3.58
C VAL A 194 10.48 2.32 2.33
N LEU A 195 9.41 1.53 2.44
CA LEU A 195 8.35 1.46 1.45
C LEU A 195 7.30 2.49 1.88
N ALA A 196 7.34 3.65 1.23
CA ALA A 196 6.59 4.83 1.68
C ALA A 196 5.09 4.73 1.37
N SER A 197 4.68 3.87 0.43
CA SER A 197 3.32 3.85 -0.11
C SER A 197 2.88 5.26 -0.52
N ASP A 198 1.65 5.63 -0.32
CA ASP A 198 1.08 6.93 -0.73
C ASP A 198 1.43 8.09 0.22
N ALA A 199 2.42 7.92 1.10
CA ALA A 199 3.07 9.06 1.75
C ALA A 199 3.83 9.93 0.73
N SER A 200 4.28 9.34 -0.40
CA SER A 200 4.84 10.08 -1.54
C SER A 200 4.78 9.23 -2.81
N HIS A 201 4.12 9.73 -3.86
CA HIS A 201 4.02 9.03 -5.16
C HIS A 201 5.24 9.20 -6.05
N LEU A 202 5.94 10.33 -5.95
CA LEU A 202 7.05 10.68 -6.83
C LEU A 202 8.22 11.23 -6.00
N TYR A 203 9.45 10.98 -6.46
CA TYR A 203 10.63 11.60 -5.85
C TYR A 203 10.57 13.13 -5.88
N ALA A 204 9.99 13.71 -6.92
CA ALA A 204 9.78 15.15 -7.02
C ALA A 204 8.93 15.73 -5.88
N HIS A 205 8.08 14.93 -5.22
CA HIS A 205 7.33 15.36 -4.04
C HIS A 205 8.20 15.49 -2.78
N LEU A 206 9.39 14.90 -2.78
CA LEU A 206 10.34 14.95 -1.67
C LEU A 206 11.36 16.09 -1.82
N GLU A 207 11.41 16.72 -3.01
CA GLU A 207 12.31 17.83 -3.25
C GLU A 207 11.70 19.14 -2.73
N PRO A 208 12.49 20.05 -2.14
CA PRO A 208 12.01 21.32 -1.64
C PRO A 208 11.75 22.31 -2.79
N VAL A 209 10.90 21.95 -3.72
CA VAL A 209 10.41 22.82 -4.79
C VAL A 209 9.02 23.31 -4.40
N SER A 210 8.65 24.49 -4.89
CA SER A 210 7.38 25.18 -4.66
C SER A 210 6.11 24.42 -5.09
N TYR A 211 6.20 23.13 -5.32
CA TYR A 211 5.09 22.27 -5.73
C TYR A 211 4.59 21.47 -4.54
N THR A 212 3.50 21.92 -3.97
CA THR A 212 2.71 21.08 -3.08
C THR A 212 2.08 19.97 -3.93
N HIS A 213 2.38 18.72 -3.60
CA HIS A 213 1.77 17.59 -4.29
C HIS A 213 0.28 17.49 -3.94
N LEU A 214 -0.50 16.93 -4.86
CA LEU A 214 -1.84 16.49 -4.60
C LEU A 214 -1.83 15.22 -3.73
N THR A 215 -1.45 15.33 -2.47
CA THR A 215 -2.09 14.51 -1.47
C THR A 215 -3.45 15.14 -1.29
N LEU A 216 -4.50 14.39 -1.56
CA LEU A 216 -5.83 14.83 -1.21
C LEU A 216 -5.78 15.30 0.24
N PRO A 217 -6.30 16.50 0.56
CA PRO A 217 -6.37 16.97 1.94
C PRO A 217 -7.42 16.12 2.65
N THR A 218 -7.00 14.95 3.10
CA THR A 218 -7.86 14.02 3.84
C THR A 218 -8.03 14.46 5.27
N ASN A 219 -7.24 15.43 5.73
CA ASN A 219 -7.35 15.99 7.06
C ASN A 219 -7.28 17.52 7.03
N ARG A 220 -8.34 18.18 6.57
CA ARG A 220 -8.74 19.39 7.26
C ARG A 220 -9.53 18.91 8.46
N GLU A 221 -8.88 18.89 9.61
CA GLU A 221 -9.55 18.86 10.89
C GLU A 221 -10.56 20.01 10.92
N VAL A 222 -11.82 19.66 11.15
CA VAL A 222 -12.85 20.56 11.63
C VAL A 222 -13.19 20.08 13.02
#